data_4f1772f4a986f8955b8fa298f9eb00a0
#
_entry.id   4f1772f4a986f8955b8fa298f9eb00a0
#
_cell.length_a   1.000
_cell.length_b   1.000
_cell.length_c   1.000
_cell.angle_alpha   90.00
_cell.angle_beta   90.00
_cell.angle_gamma   90.00
#
_symmetry.space_group_name_H-M   'P 1'
#
loop_
_entity.id
_entity.type
_entity.pdbx_description
1 polymer ?
#
loop_
_entity_poly.entity_id
_entity_poly.type
_entity_poly.pdbx_seq_one_letter_code
_entity_poly.pdbx_strand_id
1 'polypeptide(L)'
;MIMAGHAFRGEIPFRDVYYHGIVRDSKRRKMSKSLGNSPDPLDLIRTYGADGTRVGMLFSSPAGNDLLFDEALCEQGRNFANKIWNAFRFLVLNREMAAEQGEEEAAEESVSGHSTGRPSGSGSPTASNLADDWFATRLSRATAEMDRQLAEFRLNDALKTLYSLIWDDFCDWYIELIKPGVPGQPIPAERLDRAFGLFGELMKLAHPFMPFLSEEIWHRIAPRTPAQALTV
;
A
#
# COMPACT_ATOMS: atom_id res chain seq x y z
N MET A 1 28.52 18.27 16.19
CA MET A 1 27.44 17.79 17.09
C MET A 1 27.97 16.83 18.14
N ILE A 2 28.69 15.73 17.81
CA ILE A 2 29.26 14.77 18.78
C ILE A 2 30.15 15.46 19.84
N MET A 3 31.14 16.23 19.38
CA MET A 3 32.05 16.96 20.30
C MET A 3 31.29 17.91 21.23
N ALA A 4 30.33 18.67 20.69
CA ALA A 4 29.54 19.61 21.51
C ALA A 4 28.63 18.86 22.50
N GLY A 5 27.97 17.77 22.08
CA GLY A 5 27.14 16.94 22.94
C GLY A 5 27.98 16.39 24.12
N HIS A 6 29.14 15.81 23.80
CA HIS A 6 30.02 15.25 24.80
C HIS A 6 30.60 16.35 25.76
N ALA A 7 31.02 17.47 25.20
CA ALA A 7 31.61 18.56 26.01
C ALA A 7 30.61 19.24 26.94
N PHE A 8 29.37 19.47 26.51
CA PHE A 8 28.37 20.23 27.26
C PHE A 8 27.34 19.37 28.01
N ARG A 9 27.11 18.13 27.61
CA ARG A 9 26.11 17.24 28.21
C ARG A 9 26.67 15.90 28.70
N GLY A 10 27.93 15.59 28.40
CA GLY A 10 28.55 14.31 28.74
C GLY A 10 28.02 13.10 27.98
N GLU A 11 27.18 13.34 26.98
CA GLU A 11 26.47 12.28 26.23
C GLU A 11 26.71 12.40 24.72
N ILE A 12 26.71 11.28 24.03
CA ILE A 12 26.65 11.25 22.56
C ILE A 12 25.19 11.50 22.14
N PRO A 13 24.91 12.54 21.29
CA PRO A 13 23.54 12.98 20.99
C PRO A 13 22.72 12.00 20.12
N PHE A 14 23.33 10.96 19.58
CA PHE A 14 22.67 9.93 18.78
C PHE A 14 23.41 8.60 18.89
N ARG A 15 22.68 7.50 18.74
CA ARG A 15 23.22 6.13 18.78
C ARG A 15 23.56 5.62 17.38
N ASP A 16 22.69 5.94 16.41
CA ASP A 16 22.81 5.46 15.04
C ASP A 16 23.05 6.64 14.09
N VAL A 17 23.91 6.44 13.12
CA VAL A 17 24.22 7.43 12.08
C VAL A 17 24.09 6.75 10.74
N TYR A 18 23.07 7.16 9.98
CA TYR A 18 22.86 6.67 8.62
C TYR A 18 23.41 7.68 7.60
N TYR A 19 24.38 7.21 6.80
CA TYR A 19 24.93 7.99 5.70
C TYR A 19 24.22 7.63 4.39
N HIS A 20 23.40 8.54 3.89
CA HIS A 20 22.82 8.39 2.55
C HIS A 20 23.81 8.85 1.47
N GLY A 21 23.67 8.34 0.25
CA GLY A 21 24.46 8.74 -0.90
C GLY A 21 24.15 10.15 -1.40
N ILE A 22 25.03 10.65 -2.27
CA ILE A 22 24.84 11.93 -2.97
C ILE A 22 23.90 11.71 -4.16
N VAL A 23 22.96 12.64 -4.37
CA VAL A 23 22.09 12.62 -5.55
C VAL A 23 22.90 13.05 -6.79
N ARG A 24 22.89 12.19 -7.81
CA ARG A 24 23.58 12.41 -9.08
C ARG A 24 22.58 12.36 -10.24
N ASP A 25 22.90 13.07 -11.31
CA ASP A 25 22.16 13.01 -12.57
C ASP A 25 22.50 11.73 -13.37
N SER A 26 21.83 11.53 -14.49
CA SER A 26 22.06 10.39 -15.40
C SER A 26 23.50 10.31 -15.93
N LYS A 27 24.25 11.42 -15.91
CA LYS A 27 25.69 11.51 -16.25
C LYS A 27 26.60 11.31 -15.05
N ARG A 28 26.06 10.86 -13.91
CA ARG A 28 26.75 10.66 -12.62
C ARG A 28 27.38 11.93 -12.03
N ARG A 29 27.01 13.12 -12.47
CA ARG A 29 27.46 14.38 -11.88
C ARG A 29 26.61 14.69 -10.65
N LYS A 30 27.21 15.25 -9.61
CA LYS A 30 26.48 15.74 -8.44
C LYS A 30 25.40 16.74 -8.88
N MET A 31 24.17 16.53 -8.44
CA MET A 31 23.10 17.47 -8.72
C MET A 31 23.26 18.74 -7.88
N SER A 32 23.12 19.89 -8.53
CA SER A 32 23.17 21.19 -7.86
C SER A 32 22.36 22.23 -8.63
N LYS A 33 21.82 23.22 -7.94
CA LYS A 33 21.12 24.35 -8.55
C LYS A 33 22.01 25.15 -9.48
N SER A 34 23.30 25.32 -9.12
CA SER A 34 24.26 26.06 -9.93
C SER A 34 24.61 25.40 -11.28
N LEU A 35 24.49 24.08 -11.37
CA LEU A 35 24.69 23.33 -12.61
C LEU A 35 23.41 23.18 -13.43
N GLY A 36 22.25 23.59 -12.91
CA GLY A 36 20.97 23.47 -13.59
C GLY A 36 20.52 22.03 -13.86
N ASN A 37 21.13 21.04 -13.18
CA ASN A 37 20.84 19.62 -13.35
C ASN A 37 20.02 19.02 -12.20
N SER A 38 19.42 19.86 -11.37
CA SER A 38 18.52 19.46 -10.27
C SER A 38 17.10 19.89 -10.64
N PRO A 39 16.16 18.96 -10.86
CA PRO A 39 14.77 19.32 -11.09
C PRO A 39 14.19 19.99 -9.85
N ASP A 40 13.19 20.85 -10.05
CA ASP A 40 12.43 21.41 -8.93
C ASP A 40 11.55 20.32 -8.34
N PRO A 41 11.67 20.02 -7.03
CA PRO A 41 10.79 19.05 -6.36
C PRO A 41 9.30 19.36 -6.50
N LEU A 42 8.92 20.65 -6.57
CA LEU A 42 7.53 21.05 -6.74
C LEU A 42 6.99 20.69 -8.13
N ASP A 43 7.84 20.76 -9.17
CA ASP A 43 7.45 20.35 -10.51
C ASP A 43 7.28 18.81 -10.59
N LEU A 44 8.15 18.05 -9.95
CA LEU A 44 7.99 16.60 -9.83
C LEU A 44 6.69 16.25 -9.10
N ILE A 45 6.37 16.93 -8.00
CA ILE A 45 5.12 16.74 -7.25
C ILE A 45 3.90 17.07 -8.09
N ARG A 46 3.95 18.16 -8.88
CA ARG A 46 2.84 18.51 -9.79
C ARG A 46 2.61 17.46 -10.87
N THR A 47 3.69 16.86 -11.37
CA THR A 47 3.64 15.90 -12.48
C THR A 47 3.28 14.49 -12.01
N TYR A 48 3.92 14.03 -10.92
CA TYR A 48 3.85 12.63 -10.47
C TYR A 48 3.10 12.44 -9.15
N GLY A 49 2.67 13.52 -8.50
CA GLY A 49 2.12 13.50 -7.15
C GLY A 49 3.20 13.36 -6.08
N ALA A 50 2.87 13.71 -4.84
CA ALA A 50 3.81 13.66 -3.72
C ALA A 50 4.27 12.21 -3.45
N ASP A 51 3.35 11.26 -3.38
CA ASP A 51 3.66 9.84 -3.15
C ASP A 51 4.46 9.22 -4.30
N GLY A 52 4.10 9.54 -5.56
CA GLY A 52 4.85 9.08 -6.73
C GLY A 52 6.30 9.56 -6.72
N THR A 53 6.51 10.84 -6.39
CA THR A 53 7.86 11.43 -6.25
C THR A 53 8.65 10.77 -5.11
N ARG A 54 8.01 10.55 -3.93
CA ARG A 54 8.64 9.87 -2.78
C ARG A 54 9.09 8.46 -3.13
N VAL A 55 8.21 7.67 -3.75
CA VAL A 55 8.49 6.30 -4.20
C VAL A 55 9.64 6.29 -5.21
N GLY A 56 9.62 7.19 -6.20
CA GLY A 56 10.68 7.31 -7.20
C GLY A 56 12.05 7.61 -6.59
N MET A 57 12.09 8.54 -5.63
CA MET A 57 13.32 8.87 -4.90
C MET A 57 13.84 7.66 -4.10
N LEU A 58 12.96 6.92 -3.43
CA LEU A 58 13.34 5.74 -2.65
C LEU A 58 13.79 4.57 -3.53
N PHE A 59 13.16 4.36 -4.69
CA PHE A 59 13.62 3.37 -5.67
C PHE A 59 15.01 3.70 -6.22
N SER A 60 15.35 4.99 -6.31
CA SER A 60 16.67 5.44 -6.74
C SER A 60 17.77 5.35 -5.67
N SER A 61 17.43 5.03 -4.42
CA SER A 61 18.31 5.15 -3.25
C SER A 61 18.76 3.77 -2.71
N PRO A 62 19.70 3.06 -3.38
CA PRO A 62 20.25 1.83 -2.82
C PRO A 62 21.06 2.15 -1.56
N ALA A 63 20.98 1.27 -0.56
CA ALA A 63 21.73 1.43 0.68
C ALA A 63 23.27 1.49 0.41
N GLY A 64 23.94 2.50 0.98
CA GLY A 64 25.39 2.64 0.92
C GLY A 64 25.98 3.16 -0.41
N ASN A 65 25.15 3.51 -1.39
CA ASN A 65 25.60 4.04 -2.69
C ASN A 65 25.00 5.41 -2.98
N ASP A 66 25.60 6.09 -3.98
CA ASP A 66 25.04 7.33 -4.52
C ASP A 66 23.69 7.06 -5.20
N LEU A 67 22.76 8.00 -5.04
CA LEU A 67 21.45 7.97 -5.66
C LEU A 67 21.58 8.51 -7.09
N LEU A 68 21.34 7.65 -8.09
CA LEU A 68 21.17 8.09 -9.47
C LEU A 68 19.70 8.45 -9.69
N PHE A 69 19.42 9.75 -9.73
CA PHE A 69 18.07 10.22 -9.95
C PHE A 69 17.63 9.93 -11.38
N ASP A 70 16.50 9.22 -11.49
CA ASP A 70 15.82 8.96 -12.75
C ASP A 70 14.33 9.34 -12.58
N GLU A 71 13.88 10.28 -13.40
CA GLU A 71 12.51 10.77 -13.39
C GLU A 71 11.49 9.67 -13.75
N ALA A 72 11.89 8.67 -14.55
CA ALA A 72 11.09 7.51 -14.89
C ALA A 72 10.67 6.71 -13.65
N LEU A 73 11.46 6.73 -12.57
CA LEU A 73 11.09 6.08 -11.30
C LEU A 73 9.99 6.84 -10.56
N CYS A 74 9.89 8.16 -10.74
CA CYS A 74 8.75 8.95 -10.23
C CYS A 74 7.46 8.60 -10.99
N GLU A 75 7.55 8.37 -12.30
CA GLU A 75 6.43 7.86 -13.10
C GLU A 75 6.01 6.46 -12.65
N GLN A 76 6.96 5.57 -12.38
CA GLN A 76 6.68 4.25 -11.81
C GLN A 76 5.97 4.38 -10.46
N GLY A 77 6.39 5.30 -9.61
CA GLY A 77 5.74 5.60 -8.33
C GLY A 77 4.29 6.08 -8.50
N ARG A 78 4.03 6.96 -9.48
CA ARG A 78 2.67 7.38 -9.84
C ARG A 78 1.82 6.21 -10.33
N ASN A 79 2.39 5.35 -11.19
CA ASN A 79 1.68 4.19 -11.71
C ASN A 79 1.36 3.19 -10.60
N PHE A 80 2.25 3.04 -9.63
CA PHE A 80 2.00 2.24 -8.42
C PHE A 80 0.85 2.82 -7.58
N ALA A 81 0.83 4.14 -7.35
CA ALA A 81 -0.29 4.80 -6.68
C ALA A 81 -1.62 4.57 -7.40
N ASN A 82 -1.63 4.68 -8.73
CA ASN A 82 -2.82 4.42 -9.55
C ASN A 82 -3.27 2.95 -9.45
N LYS A 83 -2.35 1.99 -9.41
CA LYS A 83 -2.67 0.55 -9.25
C LYS A 83 -3.36 0.31 -7.92
N ILE A 84 -2.83 0.87 -6.82
CA ILE A 84 -3.42 0.79 -5.47
C ILE A 84 -4.83 1.41 -5.46
N TRP A 85 -4.98 2.60 -6.04
CA TRP A 85 -6.27 3.28 -6.11
C TRP A 85 -7.30 2.49 -6.91
N ASN A 86 -6.91 1.90 -8.04
CA ASN A 86 -7.80 1.08 -8.85
C ASN A 86 -8.21 -0.21 -8.14
N ALA A 87 -7.30 -0.84 -7.38
CA ALA A 87 -7.64 -1.98 -6.54
C ALA A 87 -8.67 -1.60 -5.46
N PHE A 88 -8.49 -0.46 -4.80
CA PHE A 88 -9.45 0.08 -3.85
C PHE A 88 -10.81 0.32 -4.50
N ARG A 89 -10.85 1.02 -5.64
CA ARG A 89 -12.11 1.26 -6.38
C ARG A 89 -12.82 -0.03 -6.77
N PHE A 90 -12.07 -1.04 -7.20
CA PHE A 90 -12.65 -2.35 -7.51
C PHE A 90 -13.37 -2.96 -6.30
N LEU A 91 -12.75 -2.93 -5.12
CA LEU A 91 -13.38 -3.44 -3.89
C LEU A 91 -14.64 -2.63 -3.52
N VAL A 92 -14.59 -1.31 -3.62
CA VAL A 92 -15.74 -0.43 -3.33
C VAL A 92 -16.91 -0.72 -4.27
N LEU A 93 -16.66 -0.77 -5.57
CA LEU A 93 -17.71 -1.06 -6.57
C LEU A 93 -18.38 -2.44 -6.32
N ASN A 94 -17.58 -3.47 -5.99
CA ASN A 94 -18.14 -4.78 -5.67
C ASN A 94 -18.95 -4.76 -4.37
N ARG A 95 -18.59 -3.93 -3.38
CA ARG A 95 -19.38 -3.76 -2.14
C ARG A 95 -20.72 -3.07 -2.41
N GLU A 96 -20.73 -2.07 -3.28
CA GLU A 96 -21.95 -1.38 -3.70
C GLU A 96 -22.89 -2.34 -4.45
N MET A 97 -22.37 -3.10 -5.42
CA MET A 97 -23.14 -4.12 -6.15
C MET A 97 -23.70 -5.21 -5.22
N ALA A 98 -22.92 -5.66 -4.23
CA ALA A 98 -23.38 -6.68 -3.28
C ALA A 98 -24.48 -6.14 -2.34
N ALA A 99 -24.44 -4.85 -1.98
CA ALA A 99 -25.47 -4.20 -1.19
C ALA A 99 -26.77 -4.04 -1.97
N GLU A 100 -26.71 -3.59 -3.22
CA GLU A 100 -27.88 -3.47 -4.11
C GLU A 100 -28.60 -4.81 -4.32
N GLN A 101 -27.87 -5.89 -4.56
CA GLN A 101 -28.46 -7.23 -4.73
C GLN A 101 -29.10 -7.76 -3.42
N GLY A 102 -28.48 -7.48 -2.28
CA GLY A 102 -29.05 -7.86 -0.99
C GLY A 102 -30.38 -7.13 -0.68
N GLU A 103 -30.51 -5.88 -1.12
CA GLU A 103 -31.76 -5.11 -0.99
C GLU A 103 -32.84 -5.63 -1.95
N GLU A 104 -32.49 -6.00 -3.18
CA GLU A 104 -33.42 -6.60 -4.16
C GLU A 104 -33.95 -7.97 -3.69
N GLU A 105 -33.04 -8.86 -3.21
CA GLU A 105 -33.43 -10.16 -2.65
C GLU A 105 -34.38 -10.01 -1.43
N ALA A 106 -34.07 -9.08 -0.54
CA ALA A 106 -34.91 -8.80 0.64
C ALA A 106 -36.29 -8.23 0.25
N ALA A 107 -36.37 -7.43 -0.79
CA ALA A 107 -37.62 -6.89 -1.33
C ALA A 107 -38.47 -7.99 -1.98
N GLU A 108 -37.87 -8.91 -2.72
CA GLU A 108 -38.56 -10.05 -3.34
C GLU A 108 -39.08 -11.05 -2.29
N GLU A 109 -38.30 -11.35 -1.25
CA GLU A 109 -38.74 -12.21 -0.14
C GLU A 109 -39.93 -11.59 0.63
N SER A 110 -39.94 -10.28 0.77
CA SER A 110 -41.07 -9.59 1.44
C SER A 110 -42.38 -9.64 0.65
N VAL A 111 -42.34 -9.77 -0.68
CA VAL A 111 -43.48 -9.85 -1.58
C VAL A 111 -43.99 -11.28 -1.74
N SER A 112 -43.10 -12.28 -1.67
CA SER A 112 -43.45 -13.68 -1.98
C SER A 112 -44.02 -14.47 -0.80
N GLY A 113 -43.95 -14.01 0.44
CA GLY A 113 -44.66 -14.56 1.61
C GLY A 113 -44.41 -16.05 1.95
N HIS A 114 -43.42 -16.69 1.32
CA HIS A 114 -43.12 -18.09 1.48
C HIS A 114 -41.75 -18.29 2.13
N SER A 115 -41.74 -18.50 3.42
CA SER A 115 -40.56 -18.92 4.17
C SER A 115 -40.16 -20.35 3.80
N THR A 116 -39.35 -20.54 2.79
CA THR A 116 -38.61 -21.79 2.62
C THR A 116 -37.30 -21.65 3.38
N GLY A 117 -37.27 -22.31 4.56
CA GLY A 117 -36.08 -22.40 5.41
C GLY A 117 -34.88 -22.92 4.60
N ARG A 118 -33.96 -22.04 4.28
CA ARG A 118 -32.67 -22.40 3.67
C ARG A 118 -31.84 -23.11 4.73
N PRO A 119 -31.38 -24.36 4.51
CA PRO A 119 -30.52 -24.99 5.48
C PRO A 119 -29.23 -24.18 5.59
N SER A 120 -28.88 -23.78 6.82
CA SER A 120 -27.56 -23.27 7.14
C SER A 120 -26.52 -24.35 6.79
N GLY A 121 -25.94 -24.27 5.62
CA GLY A 121 -24.90 -25.17 5.19
C GLY A 121 -23.68 -25.01 6.08
N SER A 122 -23.34 -26.04 6.82
CA SER A 122 -22.01 -26.22 7.43
C SER A 122 -20.99 -26.20 6.30
N GLY A 123 -20.35 -25.04 6.08
CA GLY A 123 -19.42 -24.85 5.01
C GLY A 123 -18.18 -25.71 5.20
N SER A 124 -17.99 -26.68 4.30
CA SER A 124 -16.65 -27.20 3.99
C SER A 124 -15.69 -26.02 3.75
N PRO A 125 -14.39 -26.15 4.05
CA PRO A 125 -13.39 -25.15 3.69
C PRO A 125 -13.39 -24.98 2.18
N THR A 126 -14.15 -23.99 1.72
CA THR A 126 -14.31 -23.70 0.30
C THR A 126 -13.04 -23.04 -0.21
N ALA A 127 -12.78 -23.18 -1.52
CA ALA A 127 -11.67 -22.52 -2.22
C ALA A 127 -11.56 -21.00 -1.91
N SER A 128 -12.61 -20.40 -1.35
CA SER A 128 -12.67 -19.03 -0.86
C SER A 128 -11.75 -18.74 0.31
N ASN A 129 -11.64 -19.66 1.28
CA ASN A 129 -10.76 -19.48 2.43
C ASN A 129 -9.29 -19.65 2.05
N LEU A 130 -9.00 -20.46 1.03
CA LEU A 130 -7.64 -20.72 0.60
C LEU A 130 -6.95 -19.47 0.04
N ALA A 131 -7.66 -18.64 -0.74
CA ALA A 131 -7.11 -17.39 -1.28
C ALA A 131 -6.79 -16.39 -0.14
N ASP A 132 -7.70 -16.26 0.83
CA ASP A 132 -7.52 -15.40 1.99
C ASP A 132 -6.35 -15.86 2.86
N ASP A 133 -6.26 -17.17 3.15
CA ASP A 133 -5.18 -17.76 3.95
C ASP A 133 -3.84 -17.68 3.24
N TRP A 134 -3.83 -17.89 1.93
CA TRP A 134 -2.64 -17.70 1.10
C TRP A 134 -2.14 -16.27 1.18
N PHE A 135 -3.02 -15.29 0.95
CA PHE A 135 -2.59 -13.89 0.96
C PHE A 135 -2.22 -13.41 2.37
N ALA A 136 -2.94 -13.82 3.42
CA ALA A 136 -2.58 -13.53 4.81
C ALA A 136 -1.17 -14.07 5.16
N THR A 137 -0.83 -15.27 4.65
CA THR A 137 0.52 -15.83 4.81
C THR A 137 1.57 -15.00 4.07
N ARG A 138 1.28 -14.56 2.83
CA ARG A 138 2.16 -13.67 2.05
C ARG A 138 2.39 -12.35 2.77
N LEU A 139 1.31 -11.74 3.26
CA LEU A 139 1.33 -10.49 4.03
C LEU A 139 2.20 -10.62 5.28
N SER A 140 2.01 -11.65 6.09
CA SER A 140 2.79 -11.89 7.29
C SER A 140 4.30 -12.05 7.00
N ARG A 141 4.65 -12.81 5.96
CA ARG A 141 6.05 -12.98 5.55
C ARG A 141 6.67 -11.69 5.05
N ALA A 142 5.93 -10.94 4.23
CA ALA A 142 6.41 -9.65 3.71
C ALA A 142 6.58 -8.62 4.83
N THR A 143 5.68 -8.58 5.82
CA THR A 143 5.80 -7.72 7.00
C THR A 143 7.09 -8.02 7.78
N ALA A 144 7.34 -9.30 8.10
CA ALA A 144 8.55 -9.70 8.81
C ALA A 144 9.84 -9.37 8.04
N GLU A 145 9.82 -9.53 6.71
CA GLU A 145 10.95 -9.16 5.84
C GLU A 145 11.16 -7.64 5.79
N MET A 146 10.07 -6.85 5.69
CA MET A 146 10.15 -5.39 5.72
C MET A 146 10.68 -4.88 7.07
N ASP A 147 10.24 -5.45 8.19
CA ASP A 147 10.74 -5.09 9.53
C ASP A 147 12.26 -5.31 9.62
N ARG A 148 12.74 -6.46 9.12
CA ARG A 148 14.17 -6.75 9.06
C ARG A 148 14.93 -5.74 8.19
N GLN A 149 14.40 -5.45 7.00
CA GLN A 149 15.02 -4.51 6.05
C GLN A 149 15.05 -3.08 6.61
N LEU A 150 13.98 -2.64 7.28
CA LEU A 150 13.92 -1.33 7.93
C LEU A 150 14.89 -1.23 9.13
N ALA A 151 15.00 -2.29 9.93
CA ALA A 151 15.98 -2.35 11.03
C ALA A 151 17.43 -2.26 10.53
N GLU A 152 17.70 -2.75 9.31
CA GLU A 152 19.00 -2.65 8.63
C GLU A 152 19.16 -1.34 7.81
N PHE A 153 18.21 -0.41 7.88
CA PHE A 153 18.17 0.82 7.07
C PHE A 153 18.12 0.59 5.54
N ARG A 154 17.61 -0.55 5.11
CA ARG A 154 17.48 -0.94 3.70
C ARG A 154 16.14 -0.49 3.14
N LEU A 155 15.88 0.82 3.12
CA LEU A 155 14.59 1.41 2.75
C LEU A 155 14.12 1.06 1.33
N ASN A 156 15.06 1.00 0.38
CA ASN A 156 14.77 0.64 -1.01
C ASN A 156 14.27 -0.81 -1.10
N ASP A 157 14.89 -1.72 -0.36
CA ASP A 157 14.51 -3.14 -0.39
C ASP A 157 13.16 -3.35 0.31
N ALA A 158 12.89 -2.65 1.42
CA ALA A 158 11.58 -2.65 2.06
C ALA A 158 10.48 -2.17 1.10
N LEU A 159 10.73 -1.09 0.36
CA LEU A 159 9.80 -0.60 -0.64
C LEU A 159 9.59 -1.61 -1.79
N LYS A 160 10.63 -2.31 -2.25
CA LYS A 160 10.48 -3.36 -3.27
C LYS A 160 9.66 -4.54 -2.79
N THR A 161 9.87 -4.96 -1.53
CA THR A 161 9.05 -6.00 -0.89
C THR A 161 7.59 -5.59 -0.84
N LEU A 162 7.29 -4.37 -0.42
CA LEU A 162 5.94 -3.80 -0.44
C LEU A 162 5.34 -3.73 -1.85
N TYR A 163 6.14 -3.26 -2.81
CA TYR A 163 5.72 -3.16 -4.20
C TYR A 163 5.27 -4.51 -4.76
N SER A 164 6.08 -5.55 -4.59
CA SER A 164 5.74 -6.90 -5.05
C SER A 164 4.52 -7.47 -4.31
N LEU A 165 4.43 -7.26 -2.99
CA LEU A 165 3.27 -7.70 -2.21
C LEU A 165 1.96 -7.08 -2.72
N ILE A 166 1.97 -5.77 -3.03
CA ILE A 166 0.75 -5.08 -3.49
C ILE A 166 0.50 -5.35 -4.97
N TRP A 167 1.51 -5.19 -5.83
CA TRP A 167 1.33 -5.29 -7.28
C TRP A 167 1.08 -6.73 -7.70
N ASP A 168 2.03 -7.62 -7.37
CA ASP A 168 1.98 -9.01 -7.85
C ASP A 168 1.01 -9.85 -7.00
N ASP A 169 1.21 -9.91 -5.67
CA ASP A 169 0.44 -10.83 -4.83
C ASP A 169 -1.02 -10.37 -4.64
N PHE A 170 -1.25 -9.09 -4.31
CA PHE A 170 -2.61 -8.61 -4.05
C PHE A 170 -3.38 -8.32 -5.34
N CYS A 171 -2.83 -7.44 -6.21
CA CYS A 171 -3.58 -6.98 -7.37
C CYS A 171 -3.68 -8.02 -8.48
N ASP A 172 -2.59 -8.75 -8.78
CA ASP A 172 -2.57 -9.67 -9.91
C ASP A 172 -3.06 -11.07 -9.54
N TRP A 173 -2.92 -11.49 -8.27
CA TRP A 173 -3.37 -12.82 -7.84
C TRP A 173 -4.59 -12.76 -6.92
N TYR A 174 -4.49 -12.12 -5.75
CA TYR A 174 -5.56 -12.20 -4.76
C TYR A 174 -6.89 -11.66 -5.28
N ILE A 175 -6.88 -10.48 -5.91
CA ILE A 175 -8.09 -9.90 -6.49
C ILE A 175 -8.72 -10.84 -7.54
N GLU A 176 -7.92 -11.47 -8.40
CA GLU A 176 -8.44 -12.41 -9.38
C GLU A 176 -9.03 -13.70 -8.75
N LEU A 177 -8.39 -14.20 -7.68
CA LEU A 177 -8.86 -15.38 -6.95
C LEU A 177 -10.17 -15.16 -6.19
N ILE A 178 -10.46 -13.93 -5.78
CA ILE A 178 -11.71 -13.62 -5.07
C ILE A 178 -12.87 -13.27 -6.01
N LYS A 179 -12.63 -13.07 -7.30
CA LYS A 179 -13.70 -12.82 -8.28
C LYS A 179 -14.65 -14.02 -8.36
N PRO A 180 -15.97 -13.78 -8.50
CA PRO A 180 -16.91 -14.87 -8.72
C PRO A 180 -16.64 -15.56 -10.04
N GLY A 181 -16.89 -16.87 -10.10
CA GLY A 181 -16.70 -17.67 -11.33
C GLY A 181 -17.69 -17.33 -12.44
N VAL A 182 -18.76 -16.60 -12.14
CA VAL A 182 -19.78 -16.17 -13.11
C VAL A 182 -19.64 -14.66 -13.31
N PRO A 183 -19.43 -14.20 -14.55
CA PRO A 183 -19.36 -12.77 -14.86
C PRO A 183 -20.66 -12.04 -14.46
N GLY A 184 -20.52 -10.86 -13.86
CA GLY A 184 -21.64 -10.03 -13.44
C GLY A 184 -22.23 -10.33 -12.05
N GLN A 185 -21.79 -11.40 -11.39
CA GLN A 185 -22.12 -11.61 -9.99
C GLN A 185 -21.18 -10.80 -9.08
N PRO A 186 -21.69 -10.21 -7.99
CA PRO A 186 -20.83 -9.53 -7.02
C PRO A 186 -20.03 -10.55 -6.21
N ILE A 187 -18.93 -10.08 -5.66
CA ILE A 187 -18.17 -10.83 -4.66
C ILE A 187 -19.01 -10.89 -3.37
N PRO A 188 -19.15 -12.06 -2.73
CA PRO A 188 -19.92 -12.18 -1.49
C PRO A 188 -19.43 -11.19 -0.40
N ALA A 189 -20.37 -10.59 0.34
CA ALA A 189 -20.09 -9.52 1.33
C ALA A 189 -19.04 -9.94 2.36
N GLU A 190 -19.12 -11.16 2.90
CA GLU A 190 -18.14 -11.69 3.87
C GLU A 190 -16.72 -11.71 3.30
N ARG A 191 -16.58 -12.06 2.03
CA ARG A 191 -15.28 -12.09 1.34
C ARG A 191 -14.75 -10.68 1.07
N LEU A 192 -15.64 -9.74 0.73
CA LEU A 192 -15.28 -8.33 0.59
C LEU A 192 -14.80 -7.73 1.90
N ASP A 193 -15.46 -8.04 3.02
CA ASP A 193 -15.03 -7.56 4.34
C ASP A 193 -13.63 -8.06 4.70
N ARG A 194 -13.34 -9.33 4.40
CA ARG A 194 -11.97 -9.86 4.56
C ARG A 194 -10.97 -9.17 3.63
N ALA A 195 -11.32 -8.95 2.36
CA ALA A 195 -10.48 -8.25 1.40
C ALA A 195 -10.21 -6.81 1.84
N PHE A 196 -11.20 -6.08 2.35
CA PHE A 196 -11.01 -4.75 2.93
C PHE A 196 -10.13 -4.78 4.17
N GLY A 197 -10.26 -5.79 5.03
CA GLY A 197 -9.38 -5.97 6.18
C GLY A 197 -7.92 -6.14 5.76
N LEU A 198 -7.64 -7.05 4.83
CA LEU A 198 -6.29 -7.30 4.28
C LEU A 198 -5.74 -6.06 3.56
N PHE A 199 -6.60 -5.36 2.80
CA PHE A 199 -6.21 -4.12 2.14
C PHE A 199 -5.88 -3.00 3.14
N GLY A 200 -6.59 -2.93 4.25
CA GLY A 200 -6.27 -2.01 5.36
C GLY A 200 -4.88 -2.27 5.95
N GLU A 201 -4.49 -3.54 6.13
CA GLU A 201 -3.14 -3.89 6.58
C GLU A 201 -2.07 -3.49 5.55
N LEU A 202 -2.36 -3.65 4.24
CA LEU A 202 -1.47 -3.14 3.19
C LEU A 202 -1.28 -1.62 3.27
N MET A 203 -2.35 -0.86 3.59
CA MET A 203 -2.25 0.60 3.72
C MET A 203 -1.38 1.01 4.91
N LYS A 204 -1.42 0.26 6.02
CA LYS A 204 -0.49 0.48 7.15
C LYS A 204 0.97 0.29 6.72
N LEU A 205 1.27 -0.78 5.97
CA LEU A 205 2.62 -1.04 5.46
C LEU A 205 3.06 -0.01 4.41
N ALA A 206 2.12 0.51 3.60
CA ALA A 206 2.39 1.51 2.58
C ALA A 206 2.62 2.91 3.15
N HIS A 207 2.08 3.21 4.32
CA HIS A 207 2.02 4.55 4.88
C HIS A 207 3.40 5.25 5.02
N PRO A 208 4.47 4.61 5.48
CA PRO A 208 5.79 5.25 5.56
C PRO A 208 6.32 5.73 4.19
N PHE A 209 5.91 5.09 3.10
CA PHE A 209 6.37 5.36 1.74
C PHE A 209 5.40 6.29 0.99
N MET A 210 4.10 6.09 1.16
CA MET A 210 3.01 6.76 0.44
C MET A 210 1.94 7.30 1.41
N PRO A 211 2.29 8.28 2.27
CA PRO A 211 1.44 8.71 3.36
C PRO A 211 0.11 9.33 2.91
N PHE A 212 0.08 10.04 1.78
CA PHE A 212 -1.14 10.74 1.36
C PHE A 212 -2.19 9.77 0.81
N LEU A 213 -1.79 8.87 -0.08
CA LEU A 213 -2.69 7.88 -0.67
C LEU A 213 -3.19 6.88 0.37
N SER A 214 -2.29 6.36 1.21
CA SER A 214 -2.65 5.37 2.22
C SER A 214 -3.61 5.93 3.27
N GLU A 215 -3.42 7.18 3.70
CA GLU A 215 -4.29 7.86 4.64
C GLU A 215 -5.67 8.12 4.03
N GLU A 216 -5.73 8.62 2.79
CA GLU A 216 -6.99 8.84 2.08
C GLU A 216 -7.80 7.55 1.95
N ILE A 217 -7.16 6.45 1.55
CA ILE A 217 -7.80 5.15 1.46
C ILE A 217 -8.21 4.63 2.83
N TRP A 218 -7.37 4.80 3.86
CA TRP A 218 -7.64 4.36 5.22
C TRP A 218 -8.94 4.96 5.78
N HIS A 219 -9.17 6.25 5.54
CA HIS A 219 -10.39 6.93 5.94
C HIS A 219 -11.61 6.55 5.08
N ARG A 220 -11.41 6.14 3.83
CA ARG A 220 -12.51 5.69 2.95
C ARG A 220 -12.94 4.24 3.16
N ILE A 221 -12.06 3.39 3.67
CA ILE A 221 -12.39 1.99 4.00
C ILE A 221 -13.47 1.93 5.08
N ALA A 222 -13.34 2.77 6.12
CA ALA A 222 -14.30 2.88 7.21
C ALA A 222 -14.30 4.30 7.80
N PRO A 223 -15.45 4.77 8.35
CA PRO A 223 -15.50 6.03 9.07
C PRO A 223 -14.52 6.03 10.24
N ARG A 224 -13.65 7.03 10.32
CA ARG A 224 -12.64 7.20 11.37
C ARG A 224 -12.56 8.63 11.83
N THR A 225 -12.20 8.83 13.08
CA THR A 225 -11.88 10.15 13.62
C THR A 225 -10.44 10.54 13.25
N PRO A 226 -10.07 11.82 13.30
CA PRO A 226 -8.67 12.26 13.08
C PRO A 226 -7.65 11.59 14.03
N ALA A 227 -8.07 11.19 15.24
CA ALA A 227 -7.23 10.46 16.19
C ALA A 227 -6.95 8.99 15.79
N GLN A 228 -7.58 8.49 14.74
CA GLN A 228 -7.41 7.14 14.19
C GLN A 228 -6.64 7.16 12.85
N ALA A 229 -5.91 8.23 12.60
CA ALA A 229 -4.99 8.34 11.47
C ALA A 229 -3.87 7.30 11.54
N LEU A 230 -3.30 6.91 10.38
CA LEU A 230 -2.22 5.92 10.32
C LEU A 230 -0.91 6.40 10.97
N THR A 231 -0.75 7.70 11.14
CA THR A 231 0.46 8.34 11.70
C THR A 231 0.50 8.47 13.21
N VAL A 232 -0.52 8.02 13.91
CA VAL A 232 -0.64 8.16 15.37
C VAL A 232 -0.12 6.96 16.11
#